data_c28a7c9a089f29f26e756383f01385b1
#
_entry.id   c28a7c9a089f29f26e756383f01385b1
#
_cell.length_a   1.000
_cell.length_b   1.000
_cell.length_c   1.000
_cell.angle_alpha   90.00
_cell.angle_beta   90.00
_cell.angle_gamma   90.00
#
_symmetry.space_group_name_H-M   'P 1'
#
loop_
_entity.id
_entity.type
_entity.pdbx_description
1 polymer ?
#
loop_
_entity_poly.entity_id
_entity_poly.type
_entity_poly.pdbx_seq_one_letter_code
_entity_poly.pdbx_strand_id
1 'polypeptide(L)'
;MSPDAWLALTVVVAVFPLMAFTRLGPDMVLLGAVVLLLTLGVIDAEQALGGFSNSGLFTVAFMYVLVTAIRQTGGIDLIIRVVLGRPGSERGALARLLLPVAGMSGFLNNTPVVATYIPAVISWSRRLGMPSHRFLMPLSFASILGGTVTLFGTSTNLVVHGMLTSRYPELSMGLFDIAWVGVPVAMVGLIYLWWLAPRLLPARRGLAQAFDNPREFTIEMEVDPKGPLVDKSVEEAGLRHLQELFLVEIEREGNIVSVVGPGEKLKGRDRLVFAGTSAAAVELQQIRGLIPSRQGESSLSKDFKERRLVEAVVSDQCQFVGQRIRDGHFRTLYGAAVLAVCRNGERVAGNLGQIRLQPADVLLLEARPPFIERHRQSRDFLLISRVNGAARPVHEKAWLAWAILLGVVALAAFGAMSMLNAAMLGAALAVISGCCTIGAAKRGLDTQVLLTIAASFGLGAALESSGAAAYLAGGALGLADGNPLLLLIGTYLLVALLTELVTNNAAAVITFPIVMASAESLGVNPMPFVVAVMFAASASFLTPIGYQTNLMVYGPGGYRFSDFMRVGGLLNLLVAVVALALIPLIWPFAG
;
A
#
# COMPACT_ATOMS: atom_id res chain seq x y z
N MET A 1 -34.06 7.67 -21.21
CA MET A 1 -32.65 8.17 -21.06
C MET A 1 -32.26 8.94 -22.31
N SER A 2 -31.62 10.09 -22.14
CA SER A 2 -31.00 10.85 -23.23
C SER A 2 -29.84 10.07 -23.85
N PRO A 3 -29.41 10.37 -25.11
CA PRO A 3 -28.19 9.78 -25.67
C PRO A 3 -26.96 10.04 -24.80
N ASP A 4 -26.85 11.23 -24.21
CA ASP A 4 -25.74 11.61 -23.32
C ASP A 4 -25.74 10.80 -22.03
N ALA A 5 -26.92 10.48 -21.48
CA ALA A 5 -27.03 9.63 -20.30
C ALA A 5 -26.57 8.19 -20.60
N TRP A 6 -26.89 7.67 -21.79
CA TRP A 6 -26.37 6.36 -22.21
C TRP A 6 -24.87 6.37 -22.42
N LEU A 7 -24.31 7.43 -23.00
CA LEU A 7 -22.86 7.60 -23.16
C LEU A 7 -22.16 7.69 -21.81
N ALA A 8 -22.65 8.56 -20.90
CA ALA A 8 -22.08 8.69 -19.56
C ALA A 8 -22.11 7.35 -18.81
N LEU A 9 -23.23 6.64 -18.83
CA LEU A 9 -23.37 5.35 -18.17
C LEU A 9 -22.43 4.29 -18.77
N THR A 10 -22.32 4.23 -20.09
CA THR A 10 -21.44 3.28 -20.78
C THR A 10 -19.98 3.53 -20.41
N VAL A 11 -19.54 4.79 -20.39
CA VAL A 11 -18.19 5.18 -19.99
C VAL A 11 -17.92 4.80 -18.52
N VAL A 12 -18.85 5.11 -17.61
CA VAL A 12 -18.72 4.76 -16.19
C VAL A 12 -18.66 3.24 -15.99
N VAL A 13 -19.55 2.49 -16.67
CA VAL A 13 -19.51 1.02 -16.60
C VAL A 13 -18.22 0.46 -17.15
N ALA A 14 -17.65 1.05 -18.22
CA ALA A 14 -16.37 0.64 -18.80
C ALA A 14 -15.17 0.94 -17.88
N VAL A 15 -15.24 1.94 -17.02
CA VAL A 15 -14.19 2.25 -16.04
C VAL A 15 -13.89 1.05 -15.13
N PHE A 16 -14.92 0.33 -14.64
CA PHE A 16 -14.74 -0.79 -13.72
C PHE A 16 -13.90 -1.93 -14.31
N PRO A 17 -14.24 -2.52 -15.48
CA PRO A 17 -13.41 -3.57 -16.05
C PRO A 17 -12.03 -3.05 -16.47
N LEU A 18 -11.89 -1.81 -16.93
CA LEU A 18 -10.59 -1.23 -17.23
C LEU A 18 -9.70 -1.17 -15.99
N MET A 19 -10.25 -0.76 -14.83
CA MET A 19 -9.47 -0.73 -13.57
C MET A 19 -9.20 -2.14 -13.04
N ALA A 20 -10.13 -3.09 -13.18
CA ALA A 20 -10.00 -4.44 -12.63
C ALA A 20 -9.10 -5.36 -13.48
N PHE A 21 -9.13 -5.25 -14.81
CA PHE A 21 -8.48 -6.20 -15.72
C PHE A 21 -7.28 -5.60 -16.48
N THR A 22 -7.02 -4.29 -16.36
CA THR A 22 -5.84 -3.67 -16.98
C THR A 22 -4.83 -3.25 -15.91
N ARG A 23 -3.63 -2.87 -16.34
CA ARG A 23 -2.57 -2.33 -15.46
C ARG A 23 -2.56 -0.80 -15.44
N LEU A 24 -3.59 -0.17 -15.96
CA LEU A 24 -3.72 1.28 -15.94
C LEU A 24 -4.05 1.74 -14.53
N GLY A 25 -3.37 2.75 -14.05
CA GLY A 25 -3.70 3.36 -12.76
C GLY A 25 -5.10 3.98 -12.78
N PRO A 26 -5.81 4.01 -11.64
CA PRO A 26 -7.16 4.60 -11.55
C PRO A 26 -7.20 6.06 -12.02
N ASP A 27 -6.14 6.82 -11.78
CA ASP A 27 -5.95 8.18 -12.27
C ASP A 27 -6.04 8.27 -13.80
N MET A 28 -5.33 7.39 -14.50
CA MET A 28 -5.32 7.36 -15.96
C MET A 28 -6.66 6.92 -16.55
N VAL A 29 -7.31 5.93 -15.94
CA VAL A 29 -8.62 5.45 -16.40
C VAL A 29 -9.68 6.53 -16.22
N LEU A 30 -9.73 7.18 -15.06
CA LEU A 30 -10.72 8.23 -14.78
C LEU A 30 -10.46 9.50 -15.62
N LEU A 31 -9.20 9.94 -15.75
CA LEU A 31 -8.86 11.05 -16.63
C LEU A 31 -9.22 10.75 -18.08
N GLY A 32 -8.94 9.53 -18.56
CA GLY A 32 -9.34 9.09 -19.89
C GLY A 32 -10.85 9.11 -20.10
N ALA A 33 -11.63 8.69 -19.09
CA ALA A 33 -13.08 8.76 -19.10
C ALA A 33 -13.59 10.22 -19.17
N VAL A 34 -13.02 11.13 -18.37
CA VAL A 34 -13.37 12.56 -18.40
C VAL A 34 -13.02 13.18 -19.76
N VAL A 35 -11.83 12.91 -20.30
CA VAL A 35 -11.43 13.39 -21.64
C VAL A 35 -12.38 12.88 -22.72
N LEU A 36 -12.79 11.61 -22.66
CA LEU A 36 -13.74 11.02 -23.60
C LEU A 36 -15.12 11.72 -23.53
N LEU A 37 -15.64 11.94 -22.31
CA LEU A 37 -16.92 12.60 -22.09
C LEU A 37 -16.89 14.07 -22.52
N LEU A 38 -15.78 14.76 -22.31
CA LEU A 38 -15.54 16.12 -22.79
C LEU A 38 -15.51 16.17 -24.33
N THR A 39 -14.78 15.25 -24.96
CA THR A 39 -14.68 15.22 -26.44
C THR A 39 -15.98 14.83 -27.12
N LEU A 40 -16.82 14.03 -26.46
CA LEU A 40 -18.17 13.68 -26.93
C LEU A 40 -19.21 14.76 -26.63
N GLY A 41 -18.86 15.83 -25.92
CA GLY A 41 -19.74 16.95 -25.61
C GLY A 41 -20.76 16.68 -24.50
N VAL A 42 -20.59 15.62 -23.71
CA VAL A 42 -21.46 15.28 -22.56
C VAL A 42 -21.23 16.25 -21.40
N ILE A 43 -20.00 16.75 -21.25
CA ILE A 43 -19.59 17.77 -20.27
C ILE A 43 -18.78 18.86 -20.96
N ASP A 44 -18.79 20.06 -20.37
CA ASP A 44 -17.94 21.15 -20.80
C ASP A 44 -16.57 21.16 -20.07
N ALA A 45 -15.68 22.09 -20.47
CA ALA A 45 -14.34 22.18 -19.90
C ALA A 45 -14.35 22.60 -18.42
N GLU A 46 -15.31 23.42 -18.00
CA GLU A 46 -15.45 23.88 -16.62
C GLU A 46 -15.84 22.70 -15.72
N GLN A 47 -16.81 21.90 -16.14
CA GLN A 47 -17.24 20.69 -15.46
C GLN A 47 -16.13 19.63 -15.41
N ALA A 48 -15.40 19.44 -16.51
CA ALA A 48 -14.30 18.47 -16.60
C ALA A 48 -13.14 18.83 -15.66
N LEU A 49 -12.83 20.12 -15.51
CA LEU A 49 -11.70 20.62 -14.74
C LEU A 49 -12.08 21.12 -13.33
N GLY A 50 -13.35 21.19 -13.00
CA GLY A 50 -13.86 21.72 -11.72
C GLY A 50 -13.25 21.00 -10.49
N GLY A 51 -12.92 19.72 -10.62
CA GLY A 51 -12.26 18.95 -9.57
C GLY A 51 -10.87 19.46 -9.20
N PHE A 52 -10.13 20.10 -10.13
CA PHE A 52 -8.81 20.65 -9.88
C PHE A 52 -8.80 21.92 -9.02
N SER A 53 -9.94 22.58 -8.85
CA SER A 53 -10.12 23.73 -7.95
C SER A 53 -10.78 23.37 -6.63
N ASN A 54 -11.04 22.08 -6.37
CA ASN A 54 -11.75 21.62 -5.19
C ASN A 54 -10.93 21.78 -3.90
N SER A 55 -11.54 22.32 -2.84
CA SER A 55 -10.91 22.55 -1.54
C SER A 55 -10.49 21.22 -0.86
N GLY A 56 -11.23 20.14 -1.04
CA GLY A 56 -10.92 18.81 -0.52
C GLY A 56 -9.64 18.25 -1.15
N LEU A 57 -9.44 18.42 -2.46
CA LEU A 57 -8.22 18.03 -3.15
C LEU A 57 -6.97 18.67 -2.53
N PHE A 58 -7.01 19.98 -2.33
CA PHE A 58 -5.88 20.70 -1.72
C PHE A 58 -5.68 20.35 -0.25
N THR A 59 -6.77 20.11 0.50
CA THR A 59 -6.67 19.63 1.88
C THR A 59 -5.88 18.30 1.93
N VAL A 60 -6.22 17.34 1.07
CA VAL A 60 -5.48 16.07 0.94
C VAL A 60 -4.00 16.32 0.60
N ALA A 61 -3.72 17.19 -0.38
CA ALA A 61 -2.36 17.49 -0.80
C ALA A 61 -1.51 18.06 0.36
N PHE A 62 -2.03 19.02 1.13
CA PHE A 62 -1.31 19.59 2.28
C PHE A 62 -1.17 18.62 3.44
N MET A 63 -2.16 17.75 3.66
CA MET A 63 -2.05 16.66 4.64
C MET A 63 -0.93 15.68 4.28
N TYR A 64 -0.71 15.36 3.01
CA TYR A 64 0.44 14.55 2.58
C TYR A 64 1.79 15.20 2.93
N VAL A 65 1.89 16.53 2.85
CA VAL A 65 3.11 17.27 3.27
C VAL A 65 3.34 17.09 4.78
N LEU A 66 2.29 17.23 5.60
CA LEU A 66 2.37 17.04 7.06
C LEU A 66 2.77 15.61 7.44
N VAL A 67 2.16 14.61 6.81
CA VAL A 67 2.51 13.19 6.99
C VAL A 67 3.97 12.94 6.59
N THR A 68 4.43 13.57 5.50
CA THR A 68 5.83 13.47 5.05
C THR A 68 6.78 14.09 6.08
N ALA A 69 6.42 15.21 6.71
CA ALA A 69 7.22 15.84 7.76
C ALA A 69 7.36 14.92 8.99
N ILE A 70 6.27 14.31 9.46
CA ILE A 70 6.30 13.34 10.58
C ILE A 70 7.17 12.13 10.23
N ARG A 71 7.07 11.63 8.99
CA ARG A 71 7.85 10.48 8.52
C ARG A 71 9.35 10.81 8.39
N GLN A 72 9.70 12.00 7.90
CA GLN A 72 11.10 12.43 7.76
C GLN A 72 11.78 12.69 9.09
N THR A 73 11.06 13.25 10.05
CA THR A 73 11.58 13.50 11.39
C THR A 73 11.65 12.24 12.27
N GLY A 74 11.17 11.09 11.77
CA GLY A 74 11.12 9.85 12.56
C GLY A 74 10.03 9.87 13.65
N GLY A 75 9.00 10.72 13.50
CA GLY A 75 7.93 10.85 14.48
C GLY A 75 7.15 9.55 14.71
N ILE A 76 6.94 8.75 13.66
CA ILE A 76 6.30 7.43 13.79
C ILE A 76 7.24 6.45 14.52
N ASP A 77 8.54 6.44 14.19
CA ASP A 77 9.54 5.58 14.84
C ASP A 77 9.67 5.87 16.34
N LEU A 78 9.48 7.14 16.75
CA LEU A 78 9.47 7.55 18.14
C LEU A 78 8.34 6.84 18.91
N ILE A 79 7.12 6.88 18.37
CA ILE A 79 5.94 6.22 18.99
C ILE A 79 6.16 4.71 19.06
N ILE A 80 6.64 4.10 17.97
CA ILE A 80 6.92 2.66 17.92
C ILE A 80 7.86 2.25 19.06
N ARG A 81 8.96 2.98 19.28
CA ARG A 81 9.94 2.67 20.33
C ARG A 81 9.37 2.76 21.74
N VAL A 82 8.53 3.77 21.99
CA VAL A 82 7.94 4.02 23.30
C VAL A 82 6.86 2.99 23.63
N VAL A 83 6.02 2.63 22.64
CA VAL A 83 4.78 1.89 22.90
C VAL A 83 4.95 0.38 22.80
N LEU A 84 5.72 -0.13 21.83
CA LEU A 84 5.80 -1.59 21.61
C LEU A 84 6.43 -2.34 22.80
N GLY A 85 7.53 -1.84 23.39
CA GLY A 85 8.16 -2.41 24.58
C GLY A 85 8.38 -3.93 24.55
N ARG A 86 8.28 -4.58 25.71
CA ARG A 86 8.42 -6.04 25.88
C ARG A 86 7.17 -6.62 26.58
N PRO A 87 6.09 -6.93 25.86
CA PRO A 87 4.91 -7.57 26.46
C PRO A 87 5.19 -9.02 26.84
N GLY A 88 4.60 -9.47 27.95
CA GLY A 88 4.72 -10.86 28.43
C GLY A 88 3.76 -11.85 27.77
N SER A 89 2.84 -11.40 26.90
CA SER A 89 1.85 -12.24 26.24
C SER A 89 1.51 -11.73 24.84
N GLU A 90 1.02 -12.62 23.98
CA GLU A 90 0.56 -12.27 22.63
C GLU A 90 -0.58 -11.25 22.63
N ARG A 91 -1.54 -11.39 23.54
CA ARG A 91 -2.64 -10.42 23.69
C ARG A 91 -2.15 -9.05 24.14
N GLY A 92 -1.18 -9.02 25.08
CA GLY A 92 -0.54 -7.77 25.49
C GLY A 92 0.26 -7.12 24.34
N ALA A 93 0.88 -7.94 23.49
CA ALA A 93 1.56 -7.48 22.29
C ALA A 93 0.57 -6.87 21.29
N LEU A 94 -0.54 -7.55 21.01
CA LEU A 94 -1.59 -7.04 20.12
C LEU A 94 -2.19 -5.72 20.63
N ALA A 95 -2.53 -5.61 21.90
CA ALA A 95 -3.08 -4.37 22.45
C ALA A 95 -2.11 -3.18 22.27
N ARG A 96 -0.81 -3.40 22.55
CA ARG A 96 0.24 -2.38 22.35
C ARG A 96 0.49 -2.03 20.88
N LEU A 97 0.14 -2.89 19.95
CA LEU A 97 0.23 -2.63 18.52
C LEU A 97 -1.03 -1.92 18.02
N LEU A 98 -2.21 -2.48 18.30
CA LEU A 98 -3.48 -2.07 17.70
C LEU A 98 -3.91 -0.66 18.11
N LEU A 99 -3.82 -0.32 19.40
CA LEU A 99 -4.29 0.97 19.90
C LEU A 99 -3.51 2.17 19.34
N PRO A 100 -2.17 2.18 19.35
CA PRO A 100 -1.42 3.31 18.77
C PRO A 100 -1.54 3.40 17.27
N VAL A 101 -1.62 2.25 16.58
CA VAL A 101 -1.79 2.23 15.12
C VAL A 101 -3.13 2.83 14.75
N ALA A 102 -4.22 2.42 15.37
CA ALA A 102 -5.54 2.99 15.13
C ALA A 102 -5.59 4.49 15.49
N GLY A 103 -5.02 4.87 16.65
CA GLY A 103 -4.97 6.28 17.06
C GLY A 103 -4.19 7.17 16.10
N MET A 104 -3.03 6.70 15.61
CA MET A 104 -2.26 7.46 14.63
C MET A 104 -2.96 7.50 13.27
N SER A 105 -3.58 6.41 12.85
CA SER A 105 -4.26 6.31 11.56
C SER A 105 -5.53 7.16 11.51
N GLY A 106 -6.08 7.55 12.64
CA GLY A 106 -7.15 8.56 12.71
C GLY A 106 -6.73 9.95 12.20
N PHE A 107 -5.44 10.26 12.19
CA PHE A 107 -4.91 11.57 11.78
C PHE A 107 -3.88 11.49 10.66
N LEU A 108 -3.34 10.31 10.40
CA LEU A 108 -2.37 10.03 9.35
C LEU A 108 -2.96 9.01 8.38
N ASN A 109 -2.70 9.20 7.10
CA ASN A 109 -3.11 8.20 6.11
C ASN A 109 -2.55 6.80 6.47
N ASN A 110 -3.34 5.76 6.23
CA ASN A 110 -3.06 4.37 6.58
C ASN A 110 -1.74 3.85 6.01
N THR A 111 -1.45 4.13 4.74
CA THR A 111 -0.28 3.59 4.02
C THR A 111 1.06 3.94 4.67
N PRO A 112 1.41 5.19 4.98
CA PRO A 112 2.67 5.53 5.63
C PRO A 112 2.79 4.97 7.06
N VAL A 113 1.68 4.85 7.80
CA VAL A 113 1.67 4.23 9.13
C VAL A 113 2.06 2.76 8.99
N VAL A 114 1.34 1.99 8.19
CA VAL A 114 1.59 0.55 8.01
C VAL A 114 2.99 0.30 7.44
N ALA A 115 3.42 1.07 6.42
CA ALA A 115 4.75 0.97 5.83
C ALA A 115 5.89 1.10 6.86
N THR A 116 5.72 2.00 7.83
CA THR A 116 6.73 2.23 8.86
C THR A 116 6.69 1.14 9.95
N TYR A 117 5.48 0.66 10.29
CA TYR A 117 5.32 -0.37 11.32
C TYR A 117 5.75 -1.77 10.87
N ILE A 118 5.59 -2.16 9.59
CA ILE A 118 5.91 -3.52 9.12
C ILE A 118 7.32 -3.96 9.51
N PRO A 119 8.43 -3.26 9.13
CA PRO A 119 9.78 -3.69 9.49
C PRO A 119 10.02 -3.66 11.01
N ALA A 120 9.41 -2.70 11.71
CA ALA A 120 9.51 -2.62 13.17
C ALA A 120 8.82 -3.81 13.84
N VAL A 121 7.61 -4.19 13.39
CA VAL A 121 6.85 -5.33 13.91
C VAL A 121 7.58 -6.65 13.62
N ILE A 122 8.14 -6.83 12.43
CA ILE A 122 8.92 -8.02 12.08
C ILE A 122 10.14 -8.14 13.02
N SER A 123 10.90 -7.06 13.20
CA SER A 123 12.05 -7.05 14.11
C SER A 123 11.66 -7.26 15.58
N TRP A 124 10.53 -6.68 16.00
CA TRP A 124 10.00 -6.78 17.34
C TRP A 124 9.46 -8.20 17.64
N SER A 125 8.71 -8.80 16.72
CA SER A 125 8.20 -10.17 16.85
C SER A 125 9.33 -11.20 16.93
N ARG A 126 10.41 -11.03 16.16
CA ARG A 126 11.63 -11.85 16.29
C ARG A 126 12.23 -11.77 17.70
N ARG A 127 12.34 -10.57 18.27
CA ARG A 127 12.87 -10.37 19.64
C ARG A 127 11.98 -11.00 20.72
N LEU A 128 10.69 -11.09 20.46
CA LEU A 128 9.71 -11.73 21.36
C LEU A 128 9.61 -13.25 21.16
N GLY A 129 10.27 -13.82 20.14
CA GLY A 129 10.09 -15.22 19.77
C GLY A 129 8.69 -15.55 19.24
N MET A 130 7.94 -14.53 18.76
CA MET A 130 6.57 -14.68 18.25
C MET A 130 6.55 -14.57 16.73
N PRO A 131 5.70 -15.33 16.02
CA PRO A 131 5.62 -15.27 14.57
C PRO A 131 4.97 -13.96 14.10
N SER A 132 5.62 -13.27 13.14
CA SER A 132 5.20 -11.95 12.64
C SER A 132 3.82 -11.94 11.97
N HIS A 133 3.40 -13.05 11.37
CA HIS A 133 2.09 -13.17 10.72
C HIS A 133 0.91 -12.91 11.68
N ARG A 134 1.08 -13.15 12.98
CA ARG A 134 0.03 -12.86 13.98
C ARG A 134 -0.22 -11.37 14.21
N PHE A 135 0.72 -10.52 13.78
CA PHE A 135 0.68 -9.08 14.02
C PHE A 135 0.44 -8.26 12.75
N LEU A 136 0.89 -8.74 11.57
CA LEU A 136 0.90 -7.94 10.36
C LEU A 136 -0.50 -7.71 9.76
N MET A 137 -1.38 -8.71 9.69
CA MET A 137 -2.76 -8.51 9.25
C MET A 137 -3.56 -7.65 10.24
N PRO A 138 -3.52 -7.91 11.57
CA PRO A 138 -4.12 -7.01 12.55
C PRO A 138 -3.58 -5.57 12.49
N LEU A 139 -2.31 -5.36 12.17
CA LEU A 139 -1.72 -4.03 11.94
C LEU A 139 -2.43 -3.29 10.80
N SER A 140 -2.60 -3.94 9.65
CA SER A 140 -3.29 -3.34 8.50
C SER A 140 -4.74 -3.01 8.84
N PHE A 141 -5.47 -3.95 9.43
CA PHE A 141 -6.88 -3.79 9.75
C PHE A 141 -7.11 -2.72 10.84
N ALA A 142 -6.24 -2.64 11.85
CA ALA A 142 -6.31 -1.58 12.86
C ALA A 142 -6.06 -0.19 12.26
N SER A 143 -5.17 -0.09 11.28
CA SER A 143 -4.94 1.15 10.54
C SER A 143 -6.18 1.57 9.75
N ILE A 144 -6.84 0.65 9.05
CA ILE A 144 -8.08 0.93 8.31
C ILE A 144 -9.19 1.38 9.26
N LEU A 145 -9.40 0.66 10.37
CA LEU A 145 -10.39 1.02 11.38
C LEU A 145 -10.12 2.39 11.99
N GLY A 146 -8.85 2.69 12.32
CA GLY A 146 -8.45 4.01 12.83
C GLY A 146 -8.72 5.12 11.82
N GLY A 147 -8.49 4.85 10.54
CA GLY A 147 -8.72 5.79 9.44
C GLY A 147 -10.17 6.24 9.30
N THR A 148 -11.15 5.49 9.81
CA THR A 148 -12.58 5.85 9.76
C THR A 148 -13.01 6.77 10.91
N VAL A 149 -12.14 7.06 11.88
CA VAL A 149 -12.51 7.84 13.08
C VAL A 149 -12.60 9.34 12.79
N THR A 150 -11.80 9.87 11.87
CA THR A 150 -11.83 11.29 11.50
C THR A 150 -11.85 11.47 9.98
N LEU A 151 -12.21 12.68 9.53
CA LEU A 151 -12.12 13.00 8.11
C LEU A 151 -10.68 12.94 7.57
N PHE A 152 -9.66 13.20 8.39
CA PHE A 152 -8.25 13.16 7.98
C PHE A 152 -7.65 11.75 7.90
N GLY A 153 -8.27 10.76 8.54
CA GLY A 153 -7.70 9.42 8.67
C GLY A 153 -7.55 8.67 7.35
N THR A 154 -8.43 8.93 6.38
CA THR A 154 -8.35 8.32 5.04
C THR A 154 -8.67 9.33 3.95
N SER A 155 -8.01 9.19 2.80
CA SER A 155 -8.27 10.02 1.62
C SER A 155 -9.72 9.92 1.14
N THR A 156 -10.35 8.76 1.27
CA THR A 156 -11.73 8.53 0.87
C THR A 156 -12.72 9.46 1.58
N ASN A 157 -12.56 9.66 2.90
CA ASN A 157 -13.41 10.57 3.66
C ASN A 157 -13.25 12.02 3.17
N LEU A 158 -12.00 12.45 2.92
CA LEU A 158 -11.72 13.79 2.40
C LEU A 158 -12.26 14.01 0.98
N VAL A 159 -12.22 12.95 0.14
CA VAL A 159 -12.80 12.99 -1.21
C VAL A 159 -14.31 13.19 -1.15
N VAL A 160 -15.00 12.34 -0.39
CA VAL A 160 -16.47 12.42 -0.24
C VAL A 160 -16.87 13.74 0.41
N HIS A 161 -16.15 14.20 1.45
CA HIS A 161 -16.37 15.49 2.06
C HIS A 161 -16.17 16.64 1.07
N GLY A 162 -15.11 16.58 0.22
CA GLY A 162 -14.87 17.57 -0.82
C GLY A 162 -15.98 17.61 -1.87
N MET A 163 -16.53 16.47 -2.27
CA MET A 163 -17.69 16.39 -3.17
C MET A 163 -18.95 16.97 -2.49
N LEU A 164 -19.18 16.63 -1.24
CA LEU A 164 -20.30 17.13 -0.46
C LEU A 164 -20.27 18.66 -0.36
N THR A 165 -19.15 19.21 0.12
CA THR A 165 -19.03 20.67 0.35
C THR A 165 -19.01 21.51 -0.92
N SER A 166 -18.53 20.96 -2.05
CA SER A 166 -18.57 21.69 -3.33
C SER A 166 -19.97 21.75 -3.93
N ARG A 167 -20.78 20.72 -3.71
CA ARG A 167 -22.11 20.61 -4.30
C ARG A 167 -23.21 21.10 -3.36
N TYR A 168 -23.04 20.86 -2.07
CA TYR A 168 -24.01 21.15 -1.01
C TYR A 168 -23.29 21.87 0.15
N PRO A 169 -22.94 23.17 -0.01
CA PRO A 169 -22.18 23.92 0.99
C PRO A 169 -22.88 23.99 2.36
N GLU A 170 -24.20 23.87 2.37
CA GLU A 170 -25.02 23.84 3.58
C GLU A 170 -24.87 22.54 4.38
N LEU A 171 -24.47 21.45 3.73
CA LEU A 171 -24.24 20.14 4.37
C LEU A 171 -22.77 19.96 4.77
N SER A 172 -22.24 20.91 5.54
CA SER A 172 -20.85 20.82 6.00
C SER A 172 -20.70 19.81 7.15
N MET A 173 -19.60 19.06 7.14
CA MET A 173 -19.23 18.12 8.21
C MET A 173 -18.00 18.63 8.94
N GLY A 174 -18.04 18.60 10.25
CA GLY A 174 -16.86 18.82 11.09
C GLY A 174 -15.89 17.64 11.05
N LEU A 175 -14.64 17.89 11.47
CA LEU A 175 -13.56 16.91 11.47
C LEU A 175 -13.92 15.61 12.20
N PHE A 176 -14.67 15.70 13.29
CA PHE A 176 -15.04 14.60 14.18
C PHE A 176 -16.50 14.14 14.05
N ASP A 177 -17.29 14.67 13.14
CA ASP A 177 -18.70 14.27 13.03
C ASP A 177 -18.85 12.79 12.73
N ILE A 178 -17.97 12.24 11.87
CA ILE A 178 -17.98 10.80 11.57
C ILE A 178 -17.48 9.95 12.77
N ALA A 179 -16.86 10.56 13.79
CA ALA A 179 -16.35 9.83 14.95
C ALA A 179 -17.47 9.17 15.77
N TRP A 180 -18.69 9.71 15.73
CA TRP A 180 -19.84 9.09 16.39
C TRP A 180 -20.14 7.68 15.89
N VAL A 181 -19.87 7.38 14.64
CA VAL A 181 -19.92 6.03 14.08
C VAL A 181 -18.52 5.39 14.08
N GLY A 182 -17.49 6.16 13.72
CA GLY A 182 -16.13 5.66 13.55
C GLY A 182 -15.51 5.09 14.84
N VAL A 183 -15.72 5.74 15.99
CA VAL A 183 -15.20 5.24 17.27
C VAL A 183 -15.84 3.91 17.68
N PRO A 184 -17.19 3.75 17.70
CA PRO A 184 -17.81 2.45 17.94
C PRO A 184 -17.38 1.35 16.97
N VAL A 185 -17.31 1.66 15.67
CA VAL A 185 -16.83 0.73 14.63
C VAL A 185 -15.39 0.30 14.91
N ALA A 186 -14.49 1.27 15.20
CA ALA A 186 -13.11 0.99 15.52
C ALA A 186 -12.98 0.17 16.80
N MET A 187 -13.75 0.49 17.85
CA MET A 187 -13.75 -0.26 19.10
C MET A 187 -14.15 -1.72 18.91
N VAL A 188 -15.28 -1.97 18.24
CA VAL A 188 -15.74 -3.34 17.94
C VAL A 188 -14.72 -4.09 17.10
N GLY A 189 -14.19 -3.44 16.04
CA GLY A 189 -13.17 -4.03 15.20
C GLY A 189 -11.86 -4.34 15.93
N LEU A 190 -11.38 -3.42 16.78
CA LEU A 190 -10.16 -3.64 17.58
C LEU A 190 -10.34 -4.74 18.63
N ILE A 191 -11.51 -4.84 19.28
CA ILE A 191 -11.84 -5.93 20.19
C ILE A 191 -11.86 -7.27 19.42
N TYR A 192 -12.46 -7.30 18.23
CA TYR A 192 -12.43 -8.45 17.35
C TYR A 192 -10.99 -8.86 17.02
N LEU A 193 -10.15 -7.93 16.59
CA LEU A 193 -8.74 -8.18 16.24
C LEU A 193 -7.93 -8.67 17.45
N TRP A 194 -8.19 -8.14 18.62
CA TRP A 194 -7.49 -8.50 19.85
C TRP A 194 -7.88 -9.89 20.36
N TRP A 195 -9.16 -10.25 20.26
CA TRP A 195 -9.70 -11.46 20.89
C TRP A 195 -9.86 -12.63 19.93
N LEU A 196 -10.43 -12.40 18.76
CA LEU A 196 -10.86 -13.46 17.84
C LEU A 196 -9.87 -13.69 16.69
N ALA A 197 -9.27 -12.64 16.14
CA ALA A 197 -8.35 -12.78 15.01
C ALA A 197 -7.16 -13.73 15.28
N PRO A 198 -6.51 -13.76 16.47
CA PRO A 198 -5.44 -14.72 16.74
C PRO A 198 -5.85 -16.19 16.63
N ARG A 199 -7.15 -16.50 16.83
CA ARG A 199 -7.68 -17.86 16.71
C ARG A 199 -8.03 -18.22 15.28
N LEU A 200 -8.36 -17.24 14.46
CA LEU A 200 -8.72 -17.42 13.05
C LEU A 200 -7.49 -17.43 12.14
N LEU A 201 -6.41 -16.76 12.54
CA LEU A 201 -5.16 -16.71 11.78
C LEU A 201 -4.48 -18.10 11.81
N PRO A 202 -4.24 -18.72 10.66
CA PRO A 202 -3.55 -19.99 10.59
C PRO A 202 -2.09 -19.84 11.00
N ALA A 203 -1.52 -20.88 11.61
CA ALA A 203 -0.08 -20.93 11.88
C ALA A 203 0.69 -21.02 10.55
N ARG A 204 1.35 -19.93 10.15
CA ARG A 204 2.18 -19.86 8.95
C ARG A 204 3.64 -19.63 9.33
N ARG A 205 4.56 -20.12 8.52
CA ARG A 205 5.97 -19.74 8.63
C ARG A 205 6.10 -18.33 8.04
N GLY A 206 6.36 -17.33 8.90
CA GLY A 206 6.60 -15.97 8.42
C GLY A 206 7.90 -15.87 7.63
N LEU A 207 8.03 -14.88 6.76
CA LEU A 207 9.23 -14.59 5.97
C LEU A 207 10.52 -14.50 6.80
N ALA A 208 10.41 -14.10 8.07
CA ALA A 208 11.52 -14.07 9.00
C ALA A 208 12.26 -15.41 9.07
N GLN A 209 11.53 -16.54 8.98
CA GLN A 209 12.12 -17.88 8.99
C GLN A 209 12.61 -18.32 7.59
N ALA A 210 12.03 -17.76 6.53
CA ALA A 210 12.45 -18.09 5.16
C ALA A 210 13.82 -17.48 4.79
N PHE A 211 14.25 -16.43 5.48
CA PHE A 211 15.52 -15.73 5.24
C PHE A 211 16.48 -15.74 6.43
N ASP A 212 16.27 -16.59 7.43
CA ASP A 212 17.07 -16.63 8.66
C ASP A 212 18.57 -16.94 8.41
N ASN A 213 18.92 -17.62 7.31
CA ASN A 213 20.29 -17.89 6.92
C ASN A 213 20.59 -17.42 5.48
N PRO A 214 21.00 -16.17 5.28
CA PRO A 214 21.39 -15.69 3.94
C PRO A 214 22.52 -16.52 3.30
N ARG A 215 23.35 -17.18 4.11
CA ARG A 215 24.42 -18.06 3.65
C ARG A 215 23.92 -19.35 2.98
N GLU A 216 22.70 -19.77 3.23
CA GLU A 216 22.09 -20.92 2.55
C GLU A 216 21.73 -20.61 1.08
N PHE A 217 21.80 -19.34 0.67
CA PHE A 217 21.41 -18.88 -0.65
C PHE A 217 22.57 -18.55 -1.57
N THR A 218 23.81 -18.63 -1.08
CA THR A 218 24.99 -18.33 -1.89
C THR A 218 26.02 -19.45 -1.80
N ILE A 219 26.53 -19.86 -2.94
CA ILE A 219 27.57 -20.86 -3.08
C ILE A 219 28.77 -20.19 -3.76
N GLU A 220 29.96 -20.36 -3.18
CA GLU A 220 31.16 -19.77 -3.68
C GLU A 220 32.09 -20.85 -4.29
N MET A 221 32.48 -20.62 -5.53
CA MET A 221 33.44 -21.47 -6.25
C MET A 221 34.55 -20.60 -6.80
N GLU A 222 35.73 -21.19 -6.98
CA GLU A 222 36.89 -20.53 -7.58
C GLU A 222 37.20 -21.18 -8.94
N VAL A 223 37.59 -20.35 -9.91
CA VAL A 223 38.08 -20.86 -11.20
C VAL A 223 39.48 -21.40 -11.05
N ASP A 224 39.66 -22.68 -11.30
CA ASP A 224 41.00 -23.32 -11.30
C ASP A 224 41.92 -22.61 -12.29
N PRO A 225 43.06 -22.01 -11.86
CA PRO A 225 43.95 -21.28 -12.74
C PRO A 225 44.56 -22.14 -13.86
N LYS A 226 44.54 -23.46 -13.72
CA LYS A 226 44.96 -24.42 -14.74
C LYS A 226 43.79 -25.15 -15.40
N GLY A 227 42.58 -24.76 -15.07
CA GLY A 227 41.36 -25.42 -15.52
C GLY A 227 40.87 -24.96 -16.91
N PRO A 228 39.96 -25.72 -17.53
CA PRO A 228 39.46 -25.48 -18.87
C PRO A 228 38.50 -24.28 -19.00
N LEU A 229 38.22 -23.58 -17.90
CA LEU A 229 37.30 -22.43 -17.87
C LEU A 229 38.01 -21.09 -18.05
N VAL A 230 39.36 -21.06 -17.92
CA VAL A 230 40.16 -19.84 -18.09
C VAL A 230 40.01 -19.34 -19.53
N ASP A 231 39.79 -18.03 -19.70
CA ASP A 231 39.57 -17.31 -20.95
C ASP A 231 38.25 -17.64 -21.70
N LYS A 232 37.44 -18.56 -21.18
CA LYS A 232 36.08 -18.76 -21.69
C LYS A 232 35.13 -17.68 -21.17
N SER A 233 34.16 -17.32 -22.00
CA SER A 233 33.05 -16.48 -21.54
C SER A 233 32.14 -17.25 -20.56
N VAL A 234 31.38 -16.54 -19.75
CA VAL A 234 30.41 -17.13 -18.80
C VAL A 234 29.40 -18.02 -19.53
N GLU A 235 29.05 -17.65 -20.77
CA GLU A 235 28.12 -18.41 -21.62
C GLU A 235 28.79 -19.68 -22.17
N GLU A 236 30.01 -19.59 -22.71
CA GLU A 236 30.79 -20.72 -23.20
C GLU A 236 31.19 -21.70 -22.08
N ALA A 237 31.31 -21.19 -20.84
CA ALA A 237 31.52 -21.99 -19.64
C ALA A 237 30.25 -22.73 -19.16
N GLY A 238 29.09 -22.49 -19.77
CA GLY A 238 27.82 -23.10 -19.37
C GLY A 238 27.23 -22.56 -18.06
N LEU A 239 27.84 -21.54 -17.46
CA LEU A 239 27.45 -21.01 -16.15
C LEU A 239 26.15 -20.18 -16.19
N ARG A 240 25.58 -19.94 -17.36
CA ARG A 240 24.27 -19.28 -17.53
C ARG A 240 23.08 -20.22 -17.63
N HIS A 241 23.33 -21.49 -17.90
CA HIS A 241 22.28 -22.49 -18.14
C HIS A 241 22.11 -23.49 -17.01
N LEU A 242 22.59 -23.15 -15.81
CA LEU A 242 22.41 -23.95 -14.61
C LEU A 242 20.93 -24.04 -14.24
N GLN A 243 20.47 -25.23 -13.82
CA GLN A 243 19.05 -25.47 -13.58
C GLN A 243 18.52 -24.80 -12.32
N GLU A 244 19.31 -24.85 -11.23
CA GLU A 244 18.88 -24.33 -9.92
C GLU A 244 19.78 -23.21 -9.38
N LEU A 245 20.82 -22.83 -10.12
CA LEU A 245 21.82 -21.85 -9.71
C LEU A 245 21.88 -20.68 -10.70
N PHE A 246 22.20 -19.53 -10.19
CA PHE A 246 22.38 -18.31 -10.97
C PHE A 246 23.68 -17.61 -10.56
N LEU A 247 24.59 -17.36 -11.52
CA LEU A 247 25.84 -16.63 -11.26
C LEU A 247 25.52 -15.16 -10.96
N VAL A 248 25.74 -14.77 -9.70
CA VAL A 248 25.44 -13.42 -9.21
C VAL A 248 26.63 -12.50 -9.45
N GLU A 249 27.88 -13.01 -9.29
CA GLU A 249 29.04 -12.16 -9.17
C GLU A 249 30.33 -12.89 -9.49
N ILE A 250 31.29 -12.13 -10.04
CA ILE A 250 32.69 -12.55 -10.20
C ILE A 250 33.55 -11.60 -9.37
N GLU A 251 34.28 -12.11 -8.41
CA GLU A 251 35.33 -11.39 -7.69
C GLU A 251 36.67 -11.71 -8.31
N ARG A 252 37.40 -10.68 -8.74
CA ARG A 252 38.69 -10.77 -9.40
C ARG A 252 39.67 -9.85 -8.73
N GLU A 253 40.73 -10.41 -8.10
CA GLU A 253 41.81 -9.64 -7.43
C GLU A 253 41.25 -8.58 -6.45
N GLY A 254 40.22 -8.91 -5.69
CA GLY A 254 39.53 -7.99 -4.76
C GLY A 254 38.59 -6.98 -5.42
N ASN A 255 38.49 -6.97 -6.74
CA ASN A 255 37.54 -6.16 -7.48
C ASN A 255 36.32 -6.99 -7.90
N ILE A 256 35.15 -6.43 -7.71
CA ILE A 256 33.89 -7.11 -8.01
C ILE A 256 33.38 -6.71 -9.38
N VAL A 257 33.27 -7.67 -10.28
CA VAL A 257 32.55 -7.53 -11.55
C VAL A 257 31.08 -7.72 -11.29
N SER A 258 30.38 -6.63 -11.00
CA SER A 258 28.97 -6.67 -10.56
C SER A 258 27.97 -6.86 -11.70
N VAL A 259 28.36 -6.67 -12.96
CA VAL A 259 27.52 -6.93 -14.13
C VAL A 259 28.15 -8.03 -14.93
N VAL A 260 27.84 -9.28 -14.56
CA VAL A 260 28.35 -10.44 -15.29
C VAL A 260 27.55 -10.59 -16.59
N GLY A 261 28.08 -10.01 -17.66
CA GLY A 261 27.54 -10.19 -19.02
C GLY A 261 27.80 -11.61 -19.55
N PRO A 262 27.05 -12.07 -20.60
CA PRO A 262 27.28 -13.38 -21.21
C PRO A 262 28.69 -13.53 -21.77
N GLY A 263 29.25 -12.45 -22.30
CA GLY A 263 30.61 -12.40 -22.88
C GLY A 263 31.73 -12.12 -21.90
N GLU A 264 31.46 -12.00 -20.56
CA GLU A 264 32.52 -11.79 -19.56
C GLU A 264 33.44 -13.01 -19.53
N LYS A 265 34.74 -12.81 -19.74
CA LYS A 265 35.74 -13.86 -19.74
C LYS A 265 36.20 -14.18 -18.33
N LEU A 266 36.19 -15.45 -17.98
CA LEU A 266 36.68 -15.97 -16.72
C LEU A 266 38.22 -15.98 -16.71
N LYS A 267 38.80 -15.57 -15.57
CA LYS A 267 40.23 -15.66 -15.33
C LYS A 267 40.53 -16.68 -14.24
N GLY A 268 41.70 -17.25 -14.28
CA GLY A 268 42.19 -18.14 -13.22
C GLY A 268 42.15 -17.42 -11.85
N ARG A 269 41.65 -18.08 -10.82
CA ARG A 269 41.38 -17.56 -9.48
C ARG A 269 40.24 -16.57 -9.37
N ASP A 270 39.42 -16.40 -10.43
CA ASP A 270 38.14 -15.68 -10.28
C ASP A 270 37.27 -16.43 -9.26
N ARG A 271 36.78 -15.72 -8.27
CA ARG A 271 35.83 -16.25 -7.32
C ARG A 271 34.42 -15.97 -7.82
N LEU A 272 33.65 -17.03 -8.05
CA LEU A 272 32.30 -16.99 -8.59
C LEU A 272 31.30 -17.18 -7.46
N VAL A 273 30.38 -16.26 -7.31
CA VAL A 273 29.30 -16.34 -6.32
C VAL A 273 28.00 -16.69 -7.04
N PHE A 274 27.42 -17.83 -6.67
CA PHE A 274 26.16 -18.32 -7.20
C PHE A 274 25.04 -18.15 -6.18
N ALA A 275 23.87 -17.73 -6.61
CA ALA A 275 22.66 -17.77 -5.82
C ALA A 275 21.86 -19.03 -6.16
N GLY A 276 21.40 -19.75 -5.13
CA GLY A 276 20.63 -20.98 -5.28
C GLY A 276 20.50 -21.78 -3.99
N THR A 277 20.05 -23.02 -4.07
CA THR A 277 19.96 -23.91 -2.90
C THR A 277 21.30 -24.57 -2.63
N SER A 278 21.62 -24.83 -1.35
CA SER A 278 22.82 -25.60 -0.98
C SER A 278 22.81 -27.02 -1.59
N ALA A 279 21.63 -27.58 -1.82
CA ALA A 279 21.47 -28.86 -2.51
C ALA A 279 21.96 -28.81 -3.98
N ALA A 280 21.87 -27.66 -4.63
CA ALA A 280 22.32 -27.48 -6.00
C ALA A 280 23.84 -27.30 -6.13
N ALA A 281 24.59 -27.25 -5.01
CA ALA A 281 26.06 -27.22 -5.03
C ALA A 281 26.66 -28.40 -5.78
N VAL A 282 26.01 -29.52 -5.81
CA VAL A 282 26.42 -30.74 -6.54
C VAL A 282 26.51 -30.45 -8.07
N GLU A 283 25.63 -29.60 -8.61
CA GLU A 283 25.67 -29.20 -10.02
C GLU A 283 26.99 -28.46 -10.36
N LEU A 284 27.45 -27.57 -9.47
CA LEU A 284 28.70 -26.83 -9.66
C LEU A 284 29.96 -27.74 -9.53
N GLN A 285 29.87 -28.76 -8.67
CA GLN A 285 31.01 -29.71 -8.51
C GLN A 285 31.20 -30.60 -9.73
N GLN A 286 30.19 -30.74 -10.58
CA GLN A 286 30.30 -31.49 -11.84
C GLN A 286 30.97 -30.70 -12.98
N ILE A 287 31.10 -29.37 -12.83
CA ILE A 287 31.70 -28.50 -13.83
C ILE A 287 33.22 -28.57 -13.70
N ARG A 288 33.90 -29.16 -14.69
CA ARG A 288 35.34 -29.24 -14.71
C ARG A 288 35.97 -27.85 -14.76
N GLY A 289 36.86 -27.56 -13.78
CA GLY A 289 37.55 -26.26 -13.66
C GLY A 289 36.92 -25.32 -12.64
N LEU A 290 35.86 -25.72 -11.91
CA LEU A 290 35.43 -25.08 -10.68
C LEU A 290 35.92 -25.88 -9.48
N ILE A 291 36.53 -25.19 -8.54
CA ILE A 291 36.99 -25.77 -7.25
C ILE A 291 36.28 -25.04 -6.11
N PRO A 292 35.94 -25.74 -5.01
CA PRO A 292 35.39 -25.07 -3.84
C PRO A 292 36.38 -24.03 -3.31
N SER A 293 35.89 -22.84 -2.99
CA SER A 293 36.75 -21.79 -2.41
C SER A 293 37.34 -22.26 -1.07
N ARG A 294 38.68 -22.28 -0.95
CA ARG A 294 39.43 -22.80 0.21
C ARG A 294 39.42 -21.89 1.44
N GLN A 295 38.96 -20.68 1.33
CA GLN A 295 38.91 -19.75 2.45
C GLN A 295 37.61 -19.91 3.23
N GLY A 296 37.62 -20.74 4.25
CA GLY A 296 36.56 -20.94 5.24
C GLY A 296 36.29 -19.74 6.17
N GLU A 297 36.98 -18.64 6.00
CA GLU A 297 36.67 -17.33 6.56
C GLU A 297 36.16 -16.46 5.43
N SER A 298 34.86 -16.43 5.31
CA SER A 298 34.15 -15.67 4.30
C SER A 298 34.69 -14.24 4.25
N SER A 299 35.27 -13.84 3.11
CA SER A 299 35.56 -12.44 2.78
C SER A 299 34.26 -11.60 2.79
N LEU A 300 33.10 -12.27 2.77
CA LEU A 300 31.80 -11.70 3.12
C LEU A 300 31.81 -10.88 4.42
N SER A 301 32.81 -11.11 5.34
CA SER A 301 32.87 -10.35 6.60
C SER A 301 33.57 -8.99 6.49
N LYS A 302 34.41 -8.74 5.47
CA LYS A 302 35.10 -7.45 5.30
C LYS A 302 34.42 -6.51 4.29
N ASP A 303 33.90 -7.04 3.16
CA ASP A 303 33.21 -6.24 2.15
C ASP A 303 31.68 -6.14 2.35
N PHE A 304 31.12 -6.93 3.27
CA PHE A 304 29.74 -6.78 3.71
C PHE A 304 29.40 -5.39 4.28
N LYS A 305 30.38 -4.56 4.60
CA LYS A 305 30.14 -3.18 5.01
C LYS A 305 29.60 -2.30 3.87
N GLU A 306 29.85 -2.64 2.62
CA GLU A 306 29.40 -1.87 1.46
C GLU A 306 28.15 -2.42 0.77
N ARG A 307 27.79 -3.69 0.98
CA ARG A 307 26.58 -4.31 0.43
C ARG A 307 25.60 -4.68 1.52
N ARG A 308 24.37 -4.52 1.22
CA ARG A 308 23.29 -4.74 2.20
C ARG A 308 22.26 -5.68 1.62
N LEU A 309 21.87 -6.64 2.42
CA LEU A 309 20.69 -7.44 2.15
C LEU A 309 19.46 -6.60 2.44
N VAL A 310 18.60 -6.54 1.44
CA VAL A 310 17.38 -5.72 1.43
C VAL A 310 16.20 -6.62 1.10
N GLU A 311 15.16 -6.53 1.89
CA GLU A 311 13.86 -7.09 1.57
C GLU A 311 13.05 -6.03 0.82
N ALA A 312 12.50 -6.39 -0.32
CA ALA A 312 11.62 -5.51 -1.09
C ALA A 312 10.33 -6.24 -1.45
N VAL A 313 9.18 -5.61 -1.20
CA VAL A 313 7.87 -6.14 -1.56
C VAL A 313 7.45 -5.53 -2.89
N VAL A 314 7.18 -6.37 -3.88
CA VAL A 314 6.80 -5.96 -5.24
C VAL A 314 5.41 -5.31 -5.21
N SER A 315 5.30 -4.12 -5.78
CA SER A 315 4.03 -3.42 -5.98
C SER A 315 3.24 -4.05 -7.14
N ASP A 316 1.95 -3.85 -7.13
CA ASP A 316 1.06 -4.12 -8.27
C ASP A 316 1.38 -3.25 -9.49
N GLN A 317 1.94 -2.05 -9.25
CA GLN A 317 2.37 -1.10 -10.28
C GLN A 317 3.79 -1.35 -10.79
N CYS A 318 4.49 -2.36 -10.27
CA CYS A 318 5.85 -2.66 -10.70
C CYS A 318 5.87 -3.09 -12.17
N GLN A 319 6.70 -2.41 -12.97
CA GLN A 319 6.82 -2.66 -14.40
C GLN A 319 7.22 -4.10 -14.76
N PHE A 320 7.79 -4.86 -13.82
CA PHE A 320 8.21 -6.25 -14.01
C PHE A 320 7.18 -7.29 -13.60
N VAL A 321 6.03 -6.90 -13.09
CA VAL A 321 4.96 -7.84 -12.77
C VAL A 321 4.55 -8.60 -14.03
N GLY A 322 4.54 -9.95 -13.93
CA GLY A 322 4.25 -10.87 -15.03
C GLY A 322 5.43 -11.13 -15.97
N GLN A 323 6.56 -10.42 -15.84
CA GLN A 323 7.78 -10.68 -16.60
C GLN A 323 8.72 -11.63 -15.83
N ARG A 324 9.59 -12.33 -16.53
CA ARG A 324 10.65 -13.11 -15.91
C ARG A 324 11.75 -12.17 -15.41
N ILE A 325 12.36 -12.48 -14.26
CA ILE A 325 13.42 -11.65 -13.66
C ILE A 325 14.57 -11.41 -14.65
N ARG A 326 14.95 -12.42 -15.45
CA ARG A 326 16.02 -12.28 -16.44
C ARG A 326 15.64 -11.36 -17.61
N ASP A 327 14.39 -11.44 -18.08
CA ASP A 327 13.92 -10.73 -19.28
C ASP A 327 13.72 -9.22 -18.96
N GLY A 328 13.38 -8.90 -17.71
CA GLY A 328 13.19 -7.53 -17.23
C GLY A 328 14.48 -6.73 -16.99
N HIS A 329 15.67 -7.34 -17.14
CA HIS A 329 16.94 -6.68 -16.81
C HIS A 329 16.96 -6.02 -15.43
N PHE A 330 16.32 -6.67 -14.44
CA PHE A 330 16.12 -6.17 -13.07
C PHE A 330 17.42 -5.61 -12.46
N ARG A 331 18.52 -6.33 -12.64
CA ARG A 331 19.84 -5.95 -12.11
C ARG A 331 20.37 -4.65 -12.72
N THR A 332 20.20 -4.47 -14.02
CA THR A 332 20.69 -3.28 -14.74
C THR A 332 19.91 -2.03 -14.33
N LEU A 333 18.59 -2.17 -14.17
CA LEU A 333 17.73 -1.05 -13.84
C LEU A 333 17.87 -0.62 -12.37
N TYR A 334 17.86 -1.59 -11.46
CA TYR A 334 17.85 -1.30 -10.01
C TYR A 334 19.24 -1.31 -9.36
N GLY A 335 20.27 -1.81 -10.05
CA GLY A 335 21.58 -1.99 -9.47
C GLY A 335 21.60 -2.97 -8.28
N ALA A 336 20.64 -3.90 -8.27
CA ALA A 336 20.44 -4.89 -7.21
C ALA A 336 20.25 -6.29 -7.80
N ALA A 337 20.81 -7.31 -7.14
CA ALA A 337 20.64 -8.70 -7.53
C ALA A 337 19.54 -9.37 -6.68
N VAL A 338 18.66 -10.12 -7.34
CA VAL A 338 17.65 -10.95 -6.65
C VAL A 338 18.32 -12.24 -6.20
N LEU A 339 18.33 -12.48 -4.89
CA LEU A 339 18.87 -13.70 -4.28
C LEU A 339 17.81 -14.77 -4.03
N ALA A 340 16.59 -14.35 -3.69
CA ALA A 340 15.46 -15.23 -3.48
C ALA A 340 14.14 -14.48 -3.73
N VAL A 341 13.13 -15.25 -4.09
CA VAL A 341 11.73 -14.78 -4.21
C VAL A 341 10.89 -15.60 -3.26
N CYS A 342 10.11 -14.94 -2.40
CA CYS A 342 9.12 -15.59 -1.55
C CYS A 342 7.72 -15.15 -1.95
N ARG A 343 6.82 -16.10 -2.04
CA ARG A 343 5.40 -15.92 -2.36
C ARG A 343 4.56 -16.66 -1.33
N ASN A 344 3.58 -15.99 -0.74
CA ASN A 344 2.70 -16.59 0.29
C ASN A 344 3.47 -17.22 1.47
N GLY A 345 4.61 -16.65 1.84
CA GLY A 345 5.45 -17.15 2.94
C GLY A 345 6.36 -18.34 2.60
N GLU A 346 6.31 -18.81 1.37
CA GLU A 346 7.14 -19.91 0.89
C GLU A 346 8.12 -19.43 -0.20
N ARG A 347 9.32 -19.99 -0.22
CA ARG A 347 10.28 -19.70 -1.28
C ARG A 347 9.79 -20.29 -2.59
N VAL A 348 9.82 -19.49 -3.65
CA VAL A 348 9.55 -19.98 -5.00
C VAL A 348 10.73 -20.84 -5.44
N ALA A 349 10.50 -22.12 -5.64
CA ALA A 349 11.51 -23.07 -6.09
C ALA A 349 11.84 -22.87 -7.58
N GLY A 350 13.06 -23.24 -8.00
CA GLY A 350 13.50 -23.21 -9.39
C GLY A 350 14.49 -22.08 -9.70
N ASN A 351 14.86 -21.95 -10.97
CA ASN A 351 15.81 -20.94 -11.44
C ASN A 351 15.25 -19.53 -11.29
N LEU A 352 15.88 -18.70 -10.47
CA LEU A 352 15.48 -17.32 -10.17
C LEU A 352 15.19 -16.49 -11.42
N GLY A 353 16.02 -16.65 -12.47
CA GLY A 353 15.85 -15.93 -13.73
C GLY A 353 14.55 -16.27 -14.48
N GLN A 354 13.96 -17.45 -14.24
CA GLN A 354 12.73 -17.91 -14.88
C GLN A 354 11.46 -17.51 -14.11
N ILE A 355 11.61 -17.10 -12.85
CA ILE A 355 10.47 -16.72 -12.02
C ILE A 355 9.80 -15.48 -12.60
N ARG A 356 8.47 -15.58 -12.82
CA ARG A 356 7.63 -14.43 -13.16
C ARG A 356 7.21 -13.72 -11.89
N LEU A 357 7.56 -12.44 -11.78
CA LEU A 357 7.19 -11.63 -10.62
C LEU A 357 5.68 -11.41 -10.56
N GLN A 358 5.15 -11.47 -9.34
CA GLN A 358 3.75 -11.18 -9.02
C GLN A 358 3.67 -10.05 -7.99
N PRO A 359 2.55 -9.32 -7.92
CA PRO A 359 2.30 -8.39 -6.84
C PRO A 359 2.44 -9.06 -5.47
N ALA A 360 3.00 -8.34 -4.50
CA ALA A 360 3.29 -8.82 -3.14
C ALA A 360 4.34 -9.94 -3.03
N ASP A 361 5.03 -10.32 -4.12
CA ASP A 361 6.24 -11.13 -3.99
C ASP A 361 7.27 -10.38 -3.12
N VAL A 362 7.91 -11.11 -2.23
CA VAL A 362 8.99 -10.56 -1.43
C VAL A 362 10.32 -11.01 -2.00
N LEU A 363 11.10 -10.03 -2.41
CA LEU A 363 12.43 -10.22 -2.98
C LEU A 363 13.48 -10.06 -1.89
N LEU A 364 14.37 -11.02 -1.75
CA LEU A 364 15.65 -10.81 -1.07
C LEU A 364 16.63 -10.28 -2.10
N LEU A 365 17.07 -9.06 -1.91
CA LEU A 365 17.97 -8.35 -2.80
C LEU A 365 19.34 -8.17 -2.14
N GLU A 366 20.36 -8.32 -2.93
CA GLU A 366 21.69 -7.78 -2.63
C GLU A 366 21.81 -6.45 -3.36
N ALA A 367 21.97 -5.36 -2.60
CA ALA A 367 21.95 -4.01 -3.14
C ALA A 367 23.04 -3.12 -2.51
N ARG A 368 23.51 -2.12 -3.28
CA ARG A 368 24.42 -1.08 -2.78
C ARG A 368 23.67 -0.11 -1.83
N PRO A 369 24.36 0.57 -0.89
CA PRO A 369 23.74 1.49 0.06
C PRO A 369 22.74 2.51 -0.54
N PRO A 370 23.00 3.10 -1.72
CA PRO A 370 22.08 4.08 -2.32
C PRO A 370 20.74 3.49 -2.78
N PHE A 371 20.63 2.15 -2.93
CA PHE A 371 19.40 1.51 -3.42
C PHE A 371 18.19 1.86 -2.58
N ILE A 372 18.28 1.72 -1.26
CA ILE A 372 17.16 1.97 -0.34
C ILE A 372 16.70 3.42 -0.42
N GLU A 373 17.64 4.36 -0.52
CA GLU A 373 17.32 5.78 -0.58
C GLU A 373 16.68 6.17 -1.92
N ARG A 374 17.15 5.59 -3.02
CA ARG A 374 16.64 5.85 -4.36
C ARG A 374 15.26 5.24 -4.59
N HIS A 375 15.04 4.00 -4.14
CA HIS A 375 13.83 3.25 -4.47
C HIS A 375 12.79 3.20 -3.34
N ARG A 376 13.06 3.81 -2.20
CA ARG A 376 12.13 3.85 -1.06
C ARG A 376 10.78 4.52 -1.37
N GLN A 377 10.74 5.38 -2.36
CA GLN A 377 9.53 6.06 -2.85
C GLN A 377 9.20 5.65 -4.29
N SER A 378 9.81 4.56 -4.78
CA SER A 378 9.47 3.99 -6.07
C SER A 378 8.08 3.39 -6.03
N ARG A 379 7.34 3.50 -7.13
CA ARG A 379 6.06 2.81 -7.32
C ARG A 379 6.23 1.30 -7.52
N ASP A 380 7.46 0.85 -7.76
CA ASP A 380 7.75 -0.56 -8.02
C ASP A 380 7.77 -1.42 -6.75
N PHE A 381 7.99 -0.78 -5.57
CA PHE A 381 8.11 -1.50 -4.30
C PHE A 381 7.20 -0.87 -3.24
N LEU A 382 6.30 -1.66 -2.68
CA LEU A 382 5.44 -1.26 -1.56
C LEU A 382 6.23 -1.06 -0.27
N LEU A 383 7.28 -1.84 -0.08
CA LEU A 383 8.14 -1.83 1.10
C LEU A 383 9.58 -2.14 0.69
N ILE A 384 10.53 -1.41 1.26
CA ILE A 384 11.96 -1.73 1.19
C ILE A 384 12.53 -1.65 2.61
N SER A 385 13.08 -2.74 3.12
CA SER A 385 13.68 -2.81 4.45
C SER A 385 15.04 -3.51 4.44
N ARG A 386 15.88 -3.18 5.42
CA ARG A 386 17.15 -3.90 5.62
C ARG A 386 16.90 -5.16 6.43
N VAL A 387 17.48 -6.29 6.04
CA VAL A 387 17.34 -7.56 6.77
C VAL A 387 17.88 -7.45 8.22
N ASN A 388 18.92 -6.64 8.45
CA ASN A 388 19.54 -6.42 9.76
C ASN A 388 19.56 -4.93 10.14
N GLY A 389 18.55 -4.16 9.78
CA GLY A 389 18.55 -2.71 9.95
C GLY A 389 18.35 -2.26 11.40
N ALA A 390 19.29 -1.48 11.93
CA ALA A 390 19.06 -0.66 13.10
C ALA A 390 17.94 0.35 12.82
N ALA A 391 17.07 0.59 13.80
CA ALA A 391 16.05 1.64 13.74
C ALA A 391 16.70 2.99 13.38
N ARG A 392 16.02 3.80 12.57
CA ARG A 392 16.48 5.15 12.20
C ARG A 392 16.73 5.99 13.46
N PRO A 393 17.71 6.88 13.44
CA PRO A 393 17.82 7.89 14.48
C PRO A 393 16.55 8.76 14.46
N VAL A 394 15.95 8.94 15.62
CA VAL A 394 14.86 9.90 15.83
C VAL A 394 15.50 11.29 15.76
N HIS A 395 15.01 12.13 14.84
CA HIS A 395 15.48 13.51 14.76
C HIS A 395 14.87 14.35 15.89
N GLU A 396 15.62 15.34 16.37
CA GLU A 396 15.17 16.29 17.40
C GLU A 396 13.84 16.98 17.08
N LYS A 397 13.52 17.12 15.79
CA LYS A 397 12.30 17.76 15.28
C LYS A 397 11.04 16.88 15.24
N ALA A 398 11.12 15.62 15.69
CA ALA A 398 9.97 14.71 15.69
C ALA A 398 8.78 15.26 16.51
N TRP A 399 9.06 15.81 17.70
CA TRP A 399 8.04 16.42 18.54
C TRP A 399 7.43 17.67 17.91
N LEU A 400 8.23 18.46 17.21
CA LEU A 400 7.74 19.66 16.50
C LEU A 400 6.79 19.29 15.37
N ALA A 401 7.10 18.23 14.60
CA ALA A 401 6.23 17.75 13.54
C ALA A 401 4.86 17.26 14.10
N TRP A 402 4.88 16.56 15.24
CA TRP A 402 3.65 16.17 15.91
C TRP A 402 2.89 17.37 16.49
N ALA A 403 3.58 18.35 17.06
CA ALA A 403 2.96 19.57 17.59
C ALA A 403 2.27 20.38 16.48
N ILE A 404 2.88 20.47 15.30
CA ILE A 404 2.28 21.12 14.11
C ILE A 404 1.01 20.36 13.69
N LEU A 405 1.06 19.04 13.57
CA LEU A 405 -0.12 18.24 13.20
C LEU A 405 -1.25 18.42 14.23
N LEU A 406 -0.95 18.30 15.51
CA LEU A 406 -1.94 18.47 16.58
C LEU A 406 -2.53 19.88 16.58
N GLY A 407 -1.71 20.91 16.28
CA GLY A 407 -2.18 22.28 16.10
C GLY A 407 -3.16 22.42 14.91
N VAL A 408 -2.86 21.79 13.77
CA VAL A 408 -3.78 21.75 12.61
C VAL A 408 -5.10 21.09 12.97
N VAL A 409 -5.02 19.93 13.64
CA VAL A 409 -6.21 19.19 14.09
C VAL A 409 -7.04 20.05 15.07
N ALA A 410 -6.40 20.72 16.03
CA ALA A 410 -7.08 21.56 16.99
C ALA A 410 -7.77 22.77 16.31
N LEU A 411 -7.06 23.48 15.40
CA LEU A 411 -7.61 24.62 14.67
C LEU A 411 -8.84 24.23 13.84
N ALA A 412 -8.79 23.08 13.19
CA ALA A 412 -9.92 22.56 12.41
C ALA A 412 -11.07 22.06 13.31
N ALA A 413 -10.75 21.37 14.42
CA ALA A 413 -11.73 20.78 15.32
C ALA A 413 -12.54 21.81 16.09
N PHE A 414 -11.88 22.90 16.55
CA PHE A 414 -12.55 23.99 17.25
C PHE A 414 -13.19 25.01 16.30
N GLY A 415 -13.18 24.78 15.00
CA GLY A 415 -13.76 25.67 14.01
C GLY A 415 -13.05 27.02 13.85
N ALA A 416 -11.84 27.16 14.41
CA ALA A 416 -11.05 28.39 14.33
C ALA A 416 -10.59 28.70 12.90
N MET A 417 -10.40 27.65 12.09
CA MET A 417 -10.05 27.73 10.67
C MET A 417 -10.74 26.62 9.89
N SER A 418 -10.98 26.85 8.58
CA SER A 418 -11.38 25.76 7.69
C SER A 418 -10.32 24.66 7.63
N MET A 419 -10.72 23.42 7.33
CA MET A 419 -9.77 22.30 7.20
C MET A 419 -8.66 22.59 6.19
N LEU A 420 -8.98 23.25 5.07
CA LEU A 420 -8.00 23.64 4.05
C LEU A 420 -6.98 24.65 4.62
N ASN A 421 -7.46 25.72 5.24
CA ASN A 421 -6.57 26.77 5.76
C ASN A 421 -5.66 26.24 6.87
N ALA A 422 -6.19 25.41 7.78
CA ALA A 422 -5.39 24.77 8.83
C ALA A 422 -4.32 23.84 8.23
N ALA A 423 -4.66 23.01 7.24
CA ALA A 423 -3.72 22.12 6.57
C ALA A 423 -2.63 22.91 5.80
N MET A 424 -3.00 23.99 5.10
CA MET A 424 -2.05 24.89 4.40
C MET A 424 -1.05 25.52 5.39
N LEU A 425 -1.56 26.08 6.48
CA LEU A 425 -0.72 26.70 7.52
C LEU A 425 0.24 25.65 8.11
N GLY A 426 -0.26 24.48 8.46
CA GLY A 426 0.56 23.41 9.01
C GLY A 426 1.63 22.92 8.04
N ALA A 427 1.30 22.74 6.77
CA ALA A 427 2.27 22.38 5.74
C ALA A 427 3.36 23.44 5.56
N ALA A 428 2.98 24.73 5.54
CA ALA A 428 3.92 25.84 5.49
C ALA A 428 4.86 25.85 6.71
N LEU A 429 4.31 25.70 7.92
CA LEU A 429 5.09 25.61 9.15
C LEU A 429 6.04 24.40 9.17
N ALA A 430 5.61 23.25 8.66
CA ALA A 430 6.44 22.05 8.59
C ALA A 430 7.64 22.23 7.65
N VAL A 431 7.48 22.98 6.55
CA VAL A 431 8.56 23.30 5.62
C VAL A 431 9.48 24.39 6.21
N ILE A 432 8.92 25.48 6.73
CA ILE A 432 9.69 26.61 7.30
C ILE A 432 10.51 26.16 8.51
N SER A 433 9.95 25.33 9.38
CA SER A 433 10.65 24.76 10.55
C SER A 433 11.74 23.74 10.16
N GLY A 434 11.79 23.33 8.90
CA GLY A 434 12.71 22.30 8.40
C GLY A 434 12.39 20.88 8.89
N CYS A 435 11.14 20.61 9.28
CA CYS A 435 10.66 19.24 9.51
C CYS A 435 10.53 18.47 8.18
N CYS A 436 10.33 19.19 7.09
CA CYS A 436 10.26 18.65 5.74
C CYS A 436 10.95 19.57 4.75
N THR A 437 11.76 19.01 3.83
CA THR A 437 12.33 19.80 2.72
C THR A 437 11.30 19.92 1.59
N ILE A 438 11.38 21.02 0.81
CA ILE A 438 10.48 21.23 -0.35
C ILE A 438 10.53 20.04 -1.32
N GLY A 439 11.73 19.52 -1.60
CA GLY A 439 11.89 18.36 -2.47
C GLY A 439 11.21 17.09 -1.92
N ALA A 440 11.21 16.90 -0.61
CA ALA A 440 10.54 15.80 0.02
C ALA A 440 9.02 16.00 0.09
N ALA A 441 8.56 17.22 0.34
CA ALA A 441 7.15 17.57 0.29
C ALA A 441 6.55 17.24 -1.09
N LYS A 442 7.22 17.67 -2.18
CA LYS A 442 6.80 17.34 -3.55
C LYS A 442 6.77 15.84 -3.83
N ARG A 443 7.79 15.08 -3.40
CA ARG A 443 7.83 13.63 -3.58
C ARG A 443 6.85 12.89 -2.68
N GLY A 444 6.44 13.49 -1.58
CA GLY A 444 5.47 12.92 -0.64
C GLY A 444 4.02 13.03 -1.10
N LEU A 445 3.73 13.85 -2.12
CA LEU A 445 2.41 13.95 -2.72
C LEU A 445 2.08 12.66 -3.49
N ASP A 446 0.97 12.04 -3.17
CA ASP A 446 0.41 10.96 -3.98
C ASP A 446 -0.37 11.54 -5.15
N THR A 447 0.35 11.77 -6.26
CA THR A 447 -0.22 12.36 -7.47
C THR A 447 -1.33 11.50 -8.06
N GLN A 448 -1.26 10.18 -7.91
CA GLN A 448 -2.27 9.26 -8.40
C GLN A 448 -3.61 9.49 -7.67
N VAL A 449 -3.57 9.59 -6.34
CA VAL A 449 -4.76 9.89 -5.54
C VAL A 449 -5.31 11.27 -5.88
N LEU A 450 -4.45 12.29 -5.98
CA LEU A 450 -4.88 13.65 -6.32
C LEU A 450 -5.54 13.74 -7.70
N LEU A 451 -4.96 13.11 -8.72
CA LEU A 451 -5.53 13.07 -10.06
C LEU A 451 -6.83 12.25 -10.09
N THR A 452 -6.88 11.13 -9.36
CA THR A 452 -8.11 10.33 -9.19
C THR A 452 -9.23 11.20 -8.61
N ILE A 453 -8.95 11.96 -7.56
CA ILE A 453 -9.92 12.88 -6.95
C ILE A 453 -10.39 13.92 -7.97
N ALA A 454 -9.46 14.61 -8.62
CA ALA A 454 -9.79 15.66 -9.58
C ALA A 454 -10.66 15.15 -10.74
N ALA A 455 -10.27 14.02 -11.36
CA ALA A 455 -11.03 13.40 -12.45
C ALA A 455 -12.41 12.92 -12.02
N SER A 456 -12.53 12.51 -10.76
CA SER A 456 -13.78 12.01 -10.19
C SER A 456 -14.90 13.06 -10.19
N PHE A 457 -14.57 14.32 -9.94
CA PHE A 457 -15.54 15.41 -10.01
C PHE A 457 -16.10 15.59 -11.42
N GLY A 458 -15.23 15.50 -12.45
CA GLY A 458 -15.67 15.55 -13.85
C GLY A 458 -16.61 14.39 -14.21
N LEU A 459 -16.31 13.18 -13.72
CA LEU A 459 -17.17 12.02 -13.93
C LEU A 459 -18.52 12.16 -13.20
N GLY A 460 -18.50 12.70 -11.96
CA GLY A 460 -19.71 13.02 -11.20
C GLY A 460 -20.59 14.04 -11.94
N ALA A 461 -19.99 15.12 -12.44
CA ALA A 461 -20.68 16.14 -13.23
C ALA A 461 -21.31 15.54 -14.50
N ALA A 462 -20.63 14.61 -15.17
CA ALA A 462 -21.18 13.93 -16.35
C ALA A 462 -22.42 13.08 -16.02
N LEU A 463 -22.40 12.35 -14.92
CA LEU A 463 -23.56 11.55 -14.47
C LEU A 463 -24.76 12.41 -14.15
N GLU A 464 -24.52 13.58 -13.53
CA GLU A 464 -25.59 14.51 -13.17
C GLU A 464 -26.13 15.27 -14.39
N SER A 465 -25.27 15.95 -15.16
CA SER A 465 -25.70 16.78 -16.30
C SER A 465 -26.41 15.98 -17.39
N SER A 466 -25.99 14.73 -17.60
CA SER A 466 -26.66 13.83 -18.55
C SER A 466 -27.98 13.26 -18.06
N GLY A 467 -28.29 13.32 -16.76
CA GLY A 467 -29.41 12.67 -16.10
C GLY A 467 -29.25 11.18 -15.83
N ALA A 468 -28.04 10.63 -16.05
CA ALA A 468 -27.75 9.22 -15.77
C ALA A 468 -27.83 8.89 -14.27
N ALA A 469 -27.38 9.79 -13.39
CA ALA A 469 -27.51 9.62 -11.95
C ALA A 469 -28.97 9.49 -11.50
N ALA A 470 -29.86 10.33 -12.00
CA ALA A 470 -31.29 10.28 -11.69
C ALA A 470 -31.94 8.97 -12.18
N TYR A 471 -31.54 8.46 -13.34
CA TYR A 471 -32.05 7.18 -13.85
C TYR A 471 -31.59 6.00 -12.96
N LEU A 472 -30.31 5.95 -12.59
CA LEU A 472 -29.80 4.92 -11.69
C LEU A 472 -30.44 5.01 -10.30
N ALA A 473 -30.66 6.23 -9.81
CA ALA A 473 -31.42 6.49 -8.58
C ALA A 473 -32.83 5.93 -8.64
N GLY A 474 -33.56 6.16 -9.73
CA GLY A 474 -34.90 5.59 -9.93
C GLY A 474 -34.89 4.06 -9.90
N GLY A 475 -33.89 3.43 -10.50
CA GLY A 475 -33.71 1.98 -10.42
C GLY A 475 -33.44 1.49 -9.00
N ALA A 476 -32.55 2.16 -8.27
CA ALA A 476 -32.24 1.84 -6.89
C ALA A 476 -33.45 2.00 -5.96
N LEU A 477 -34.27 3.05 -6.19
CA LEU A 477 -35.52 3.28 -5.46
C LEU A 477 -36.56 2.20 -5.72
N GLY A 478 -36.66 1.74 -6.97
CA GLY A 478 -37.55 0.63 -7.32
C GLY A 478 -37.15 -0.67 -6.61
N LEU A 479 -35.86 -0.94 -6.47
CA LEU A 479 -35.35 -2.10 -5.73
C LEU A 479 -35.55 -1.98 -4.22
N ALA A 480 -35.51 -0.75 -3.68
CA ALA A 480 -35.70 -0.47 -2.26
C ALA A 480 -37.16 -0.27 -1.86
N ASP A 481 -38.10 -0.39 -2.80
CA ASP A 481 -39.55 -0.14 -2.59
C ASP A 481 -39.84 1.20 -1.90
N GLY A 482 -39.06 2.22 -2.23
CA GLY A 482 -39.11 3.55 -1.62
C GLY A 482 -38.71 3.62 -0.14
N ASN A 483 -38.17 2.55 0.44
CA ASN A 483 -37.75 2.50 1.84
C ASN A 483 -36.34 3.06 2.00
N PRO A 484 -36.12 4.17 2.76
CA PRO A 484 -34.79 4.76 2.93
C PRO A 484 -33.77 3.81 3.60
N LEU A 485 -34.23 2.95 4.53
CA LEU A 485 -33.34 2.00 5.20
C LEU A 485 -32.85 0.91 4.25
N LEU A 486 -33.72 0.37 3.39
CA LEU A 486 -33.32 -0.61 2.39
C LEU A 486 -32.36 0.01 1.36
N LEU A 487 -32.61 1.27 0.96
CA LEU A 487 -31.70 2.03 0.10
C LEU A 487 -30.33 2.22 0.78
N LEU A 488 -30.29 2.56 2.06
CA LEU A 488 -29.06 2.71 2.83
C LEU A 488 -28.26 1.39 2.87
N ILE A 489 -28.92 0.28 3.18
CA ILE A 489 -28.30 -1.05 3.19
C ILE A 489 -27.78 -1.42 1.79
N GLY A 490 -28.59 -1.22 0.75
CA GLY A 490 -28.22 -1.48 -0.63
C GLY A 490 -27.01 -0.65 -1.07
N THR A 491 -26.99 0.64 -0.72
CA THR A 491 -25.86 1.56 -0.95
C THR A 491 -24.60 1.04 -0.26
N TYR A 492 -24.66 0.71 1.02
CA TYR A 492 -23.52 0.22 1.78
C TYR A 492 -22.95 -1.05 1.16
N LEU A 493 -23.80 -2.02 0.83
CA LEU A 493 -23.37 -3.30 0.25
C LEU A 493 -22.77 -3.13 -1.14
N LEU A 494 -23.37 -2.27 -1.97
CA LEU A 494 -22.84 -1.95 -3.30
C LEU A 494 -21.44 -1.34 -3.21
N VAL A 495 -21.26 -0.33 -2.37
CA VAL A 495 -19.98 0.36 -2.20
C VAL A 495 -18.95 -0.59 -1.60
N ALA A 496 -19.32 -1.40 -0.60
CA ALA A 496 -18.45 -2.40 0.00
C ALA A 496 -18.01 -3.47 -1.00
N LEU A 497 -18.86 -3.85 -1.95
CA LEU A 497 -18.48 -4.77 -3.03
C LEU A 497 -17.54 -4.10 -4.03
N LEU A 498 -17.86 -2.88 -4.45
CA LEU A 498 -17.06 -2.13 -5.42
C LEU A 498 -15.65 -1.85 -4.90
N THR A 499 -15.50 -1.51 -3.62
CA THR A 499 -14.18 -1.20 -3.04
C THR A 499 -13.24 -2.42 -2.97
N GLU A 500 -13.77 -3.63 -3.03
CA GLU A 500 -12.95 -4.85 -3.13
C GLU A 500 -12.47 -5.15 -4.56
N LEU A 501 -13.10 -4.52 -5.57
CA LEU A 501 -12.79 -4.70 -7.00
C LEU A 501 -11.95 -3.56 -7.57
N VAL A 502 -12.17 -2.34 -7.05
CA VAL A 502 -11.48 -1.12 -7.47
C VAL A 502 -10.92 -0.38 -6.25
N THR A 503 -10.29 0.78 -6.45
CA THR A 503 -9.79 1.57 -5.31
C THR A 503 -10.94 2.20 -4.51
N ASN A 504 -10.73 2.37 -3.20
CA ASN A 504 -11.71 2.98 -2.29
C ASN A 504 -12.22 4.35 -2.78
N ASN A 505 -11.29 5.19 -3.25
CA ASN A 505 -11.64 6.52 -3.77
C ASN A 505 -12.53 6.42 -5.01
N ALA A 506 -12.21 5.52 -5.94
CA ALA A 506 -13.02 5.33 -7.14
C ALA A 506 -14.42 4.80 -6.81
N ALA A 507 -14.52 3.81 -5.91
CA ALA A 507 -15.80 3.28 -5.45
C ALA A 507 -16.69 4.38 -4.84
N ALA A 508 -16.12 5.20 -3.94
CA ALA A 508 -16.82 6.29 -3.28
C ALA A 508 -17.32 7.34 -4.29
N VAL A 509 -16.45 7.75 -5.20
CA VAL A 509 -16.71 8.81 -6.16
C VAL A 509 -17.79 8.46 -7.16
N ILE A 510 -17.75 7.25 -7.71
CA ILE A 510 -18.73 6.80 -8.71
C ILE A 510 -20.11 6.65 -8.08
N THR A 511 -20.17 6.22 -6.83
CA THR A 511 -21.44 5.98 -6.14
C THR A 511 -22.05 7.26 -5.54
N PHE A 512 -21.23 8.23 -5.17
CA PHE A 512 -21.68 9.47 -4.51
C PHE A 512 -22.80 10.20 -5.27
N PRO A 513 -22.69 10.52 -6.59
CA PRO A 513 -23.75 11.23 -7.32
C PRO A 513 -25.06 10.44 -7.38
N ILE A 514 -24.97 9.11 -7.53
CA ILE A 514 -26.13 8.21 -7.60
C ILE A 514 -26.89 8.23 -6.28
N VAL A 515 -26.13 8.16 -5.19
CA VAL A 515 -26.67 8.15 -3.82
C VAL A 515 -27.32 9.47 -3.46
N MET A 516 -26.69 10.59 -3.84
CA MET A 516 -27.26 11.93 -3.65
C MET A 516 -28.58 12.10 -4.43
N ALA A 517 -28.59 11.73 -5.71
CA ALA A 517 -29.80 11.77 -6.53
C ALA A 517 -30.93 10.86 -5.97
N SER A 518 -30.55 9.71 -5.36
CA SER A 518 -31.49 8.80 -4.72
C SER A 518 -32.14 9.43 -3.47
N ALA A 519 -31.31 10.07 -2.62
CA ALA A 519 -31.80 10.75 -1.42
C ALA A 519 -32.71 11.96 -1.76
N GLU A 520 -32.33 12.75 -2.76
CA GLU A 520 -33.13 13.86 -3.27
C GLU A 520 -34.48 13.38 -3.82
N SER A 521 -34.49 12.29 -4.59
CA SER A 521 -35.72 11.72 -5.16
C SER A 521 -36.67 11.19 -4.09
N LEU A 522 -36.16 10.73 -2.94
CA LEU A 522 -36.95 10.35 -1.77
C LEU A 522 -37.39 11.54 -0.91
N GLY A 523 -36.78 12.71 -1.09
CA GLY A 523 -36.99 13.87 -0.21
C GLY A 523 -36.49 13.63 1.22
N VAL A 524 -35.45 12.82 1.41
CA VAL A 524 -34.87 12.49 2.72
C VAL A 524 -33.49 13.13 2.92
N ASN A 525 -33.07 13.24 4.18
CA ASN A 525 -31.75 13.71 4.51
C ASN A 525 -30.66 12.86 3.81
N PRO A 526 -29.75 13.45 3.00
CA PRO A 526 -28.70 12.70 2.30
C PRO A 526 -27.55 12.27 3.20
N MET A 527 -27.38 12.86 4.39
CA MET A 527 -26.23 12.62 5.27
C MET A 527 -26.04 11.15 5.65
N PRO A 528 -27.09 10.35 5.99
CA PRO A 528 -26.91 8.92 6.24
C PRO A 528 -26.22 8.18 5.09
N PHE A 529 -26.59 8.51 3.86
CA PHE A 529 -26.05 7.86 2.68
C PHE A 529 -24.61 8.29 2.40
N VAL A 530 -24.29 9.58 2.57
CA VAL A 530 -22.92 10.11 2.44
C VAL A 530 -21.99 9.41 3.41
N VAL A 531 -22.39 9.30 4.68
CA VAL A 531 -21.61 8.62 5.71
C VAL A 531 -21.48 7.11 5.39
N ALA A 532 -22.56 6.47 4.91
CA ALA A 532 -22.52 5.08 4.49
C ALA A 532 -21.49 4.84 3.36
N VAL A 533 -21.40 5.73 2.38
CA VAL A 533 -20.38 5.68 1.32
C VAL A 533 -18.98 5.79 1.90
N MET A 534 -18.72 6.71 2.84
CA MET A 534 -17.42 6.88 3.48
C MET A 534 -16.96 5.60 4.20
N PHE A 535 -17.86 5.00 5.01
CA PHE A 535 -17.55 3.78 5.78
C PHE A 535 -17.44 2.57 4.88
N ALA A 536 -18.38 2.36 3.97
CA ALA A 536 -18.39 1.20 3.09
C ALA A 536 -17.17 1.18 2.15
N ALA A 537 -16.81 2.33 1.57
CA ALA A 537 -15.63 2.44 0.70
C ALA A 537 -14.32 2.21 1.47
N SER A 538 -14.27 2.56 2.76
CA SER A 538 -13.09 2.34 3.60
C SER A 538 -13.03 0.94 4.20
N ALA A 539 -14.16 0.19 4.28
CA ALA A 539 -14.26 -1.14 4.89
C ALA A 539 -13.79 -2.24 3.92
N SER A 540 -12.53 -2.21 3.52
CA SER A 540 -11.93 -3.18 2.59
C SER A 540 -11.03 -4.15 3.36
N PHE A 541 -11.63 -5.19 3.92
CA PHE A 541 -10.96 -6.22 4.71
C PHE A 541 -10.97 -7.59 4.05
N LEU A 542 -11.83 -7.79 3.04
CA LEU A 542 -12.15 -9.10 2.50
C LEU A 542 -11.03 -9.66 1.62
N THR A 543 -10.31 -8.77 0.94
CA THR A 543 -9.28 -9.15 -0.01
C THR A 543 -7.93 -8.44 0.28
N PRO A 544 -6.81 -9.06 -0.09
CA PRO A 544 -5.51 -8.38 0.00
C PRO A 544 -5.37 -7.25 -1.02
N ILE A 545 -6.16 -7.25 -2.09
CA ILE A 545 -6.05 -6.32 -3.22
C ILE A 545 -6.86 -5.05 -2.97
N GLY A 546 -7.99 -5.15 -2.26
CA GLY A 546 -8.93 -4.06 -2.05
C GLY A 546 -8.34 -2.85 -1.31
N TYR A 547 -7.29 -3.05 -0.51
CA TYR A 547 -6.59 -1.94 0.15
C TYR A 547 -5.07 -2.08 0.08
N GLN A 548 -4.37 -0.97 -0.23
CA GLN A 548 -2.91 -0.97 -0.37
C GLN A 548 -2.19 -1.51 0.88
N THR A 549 -2.68 -1.19 2.09
CA THR A 549 -2.07 -1.68 3.34
C THR A 549 -2.22 -3.19 3.51
N ASN A 550 -3.30 -3.78 3.00
CA ASN A 550 -3.49 -5.24 3.00
C ASN A 550 -2.45 -5.90 2.10
N LEU A 551 -2.22 -5.35 0.89
CA LEU A 551 -1.22 -5.86 -0.05
C LEU A 551 0.20 -5.76 0.53
N MET A 552 0.49 -4.69 1.29
CA MET A 552 1.80 -4.50 1.93
C MET A 552 2.11 -5.56 3.00
N VAL A 553 1.12 -6.06 3.72
CA VAL A 553 1.29 -7.09 4.76
C VAL A 553 1.13 -8.50 4.22
N TYR A 554 0.52 -8.66 3.03
CA TYR A 554 0.20 -9.95 2.42
C TYR A 554 1.44 -10.83 2.23
N GLY A 555 2.44 -10.33 1.50
CA GLY A 555 3.70 -11.02 1.27
C GLY A 555 4.51 -11.24 2.55
N PRO A 556 4.86 -10.18 3.30
CA PRO A 556 5.65 -10.29 4.54
C PRO A 556 5.01 -11.17 5.62
N GLY A 557 3.67 -11.24 5.67
CA GLY A 557 2.95 -12.12 6.60
C GLY A 557 2.84 -13.56 6.13
N GLY A 558 3.14 -13.84 4.86
CA GLY A 558 2.99 -15.18 4.28
C GLY A 558 1.53 -15.62 4.19
N TYR A 559 0.61 -14.69 4.05
CA TYR A 559 -0.81 -14.98 4.00
C TYR A 559 -1.23 -15.55 2.64
N ARG A 560 -2.37 -16.24 2.64
CA ARG A 560 -3.11 -16.62 1.43
C ARG A 560 -4.34 -15.74 1.30
N PHE A 561 -4.87 -15.66 0.11
CA PHE A 561 -6.11 -14.91 -0.17
C PHE A 561 -7.26 -15.33 0.78
N SER A 562 -7.42 -16.63 1.00
CA SER A 562 -8.42 -17.19 1.91
C SER A 562 -8.27 -16.77 3.37
N ASP A 563 -7.06 -16.38 3.81
CA ASP A 563 -6.84 -15.91 5.18
C ASP A 563 -7.51 -14.55 5.40
N PHE A 564 -7.46 -13.66 4.37
CA PHE A 564 -8.18 -12.40 4.37
C PHE A 564 -9.68 -12.60 4.38
N MET A 565 -10.21 -13.48 3.53
CA MET A 565 -11.65 -13.80 3.54
C MET A 565 -12.11 -14.32 4.92
N ARG A 566 -11.32 -15.17 5.55
CA ARG A 566 -11.66 -15.79 6.84
C ARG A 566 -11.66 -14.78 8.00
N VAL A 567 -10.64 -13.94 8.08
CA VAL A 567 -10.50 -12.96 9.16
C VAL A 567 -11.23 -11.66 8.80
N GLY A 568 -11.01 -11.16 7.59
CA GLY A 568 -11.58 -9.89 7.12
C GLY A 568 -13.06 -9.98 6.83
N GLY A 569 -13.58 -11.13 6.36
CA GLY A 569 -15.00 -11.29 6.06
C GLY A 569 -15.89 -11.09 7.27
N LEU A 570 -15.52 -11.70 8.41
CA LEU A 570 -16.27 -11.51 9.65
C LEU A 570 -16.12 -10.07 10.19
N LEU A 571 -14.93 -9.49 10.05
CA LEU A 571 -14.70 -8.08 10.44
C LEU A 571 -15.54 -7.13 9.58
N ASN A 572 -15.60 -7.37 8.26
CA ASN A 572 -16.40 -6.55 7.34
C ASN A 572 -17.90 -6.60 7.70
N LEU A 573 -18.40 -7.79 8.02
CA LEU A 573 -19.78 -7.95 8.49
C LEU A 573 -20.03 -7.19 9.82
N LEU A 574 -19.12 -7.30 10.79
CA LEU A 574 -19.25 -6.60 12.06
C LEU A 574 -19.25 -5.07 11.87
N VAL A 575 -18.34 -4.56 11.05
CA VAL A 575 -18.26 -3.14 10.72
C VAL A 575 -19.54 -2.67 10.02
N ALA A 576 -20.05 -3.44 9.05
CA ALA A 576 -21.29 -3.14 8.35
C ALA A 576 -22.49 -3.07 9.31
N VAL A 577 -22.64 -4.05 10.18
CA VAL A 577 -23.76 -4.10 11.15
C VAL A 577 -23.71 -2.89 12.09
N VAL A 578 -22.52 -2.57 12.65
CA VAL A 578 -22.39 -1.43 13.56
C VAL A 578 -22.62 -0.11 12.83
N ALA A 579 -22.07 0.07 11.63
CA ALA A 579 -22.26 1.29 10.85
C ALA A 579 -23.72 1.48 10.45
N LEU A 580 -24.37 0.46 9.87
CA LEU A 580 -25.77 0.53 9.44
C LEU A 580 -26.75 0.70 10.61
N ALA A 581 -26.41 0.24 11.80
CA ALA A 581 -27.22 0.48 13.00
C ALA A 581 -27.09 1.92 13.51
N LEU A 582 -25.87 2.47 13.53
CA LEU A 582 -25.61 3.79 14.11
C LEU A 582 -25.88 4.96 13.16
N ILE A 583 -25.62 4.80 11.86
CA ILE A 583 -25.77 5.90 10.89
C ILE A 583 -27.18 6.53 10.95
N PRO A 584 -28.29 5.78 10.84
CA PRO A 584 -29.62 6.38 10.85
C PRO A 584 -30.06 6.90 12.22
N LEU A 585 -29.39 6.48 13.31
CA LEU A 585 -29.64 7.01 14.65
C LEU A 585 -28.97 8.38 14.85
N ILE A 586 -27.81 8.60 14.24
CA ILE A 586 -27.05 9.86 14.38
C ILE A 586 -27.53 10.89 13.34
N TRP A 587 -27.79 10.43 12.13
CA TRP A 587 -28.37 11.24 11.05
C TRP A 587 -29.73 10.63 10.62
N PRO A 588 -30.84 11.08 11.22
CA PRO A 588 -32.17 10.59 10.83
C PRO A 588 -32.52 10.91 9.38
N PHE A 589 -33.32 10.05 8.74
CA PHE A 589 -33.83 10.26 7.37
C PHE A 589 -34.81 11.43 7.27
N ALA A 590 -35.60 11.67 8.32
CA ALA A 590 -36.44 12.86 8.41
C ALA A 590 -35.54 14.03 8.80
N GLY A 591 -35.43 15.02 7.92
CA GLY A 591 -34.71 16.26 8.17
C GLY A 591 -35.54 17.22 9.03
#